data_675ef9bd77c808838c586f869ab84270
#
_entry.id   675ef9bd77c808838c586f869ab84270
#
_cell.length_a   1.000
_cell.length_b   1.000
_cell.length_c   1.000
_cell.angle_alpha   90.00
_cell.angle_beta   90.00
_cell.angle_gamma   90.00
#
_symmetry.space_group_name_H-M   'P 1'
#
loop_
_entity.id
_entity.type
_entity.pdbx_description
1 polymer ?
#
loop_
_entity_poly.entity_id
_entity_poly.type
_entity_poly.pdbx_seq_one_letter_code
_entity_poly.pdbx_strand_id
1 'polypeptide(L)'
;MTVNQLETNARFVGFLLVRSADARTDKKGASYLDLTLADKTGDINCKYWDWNQLMDVPKQGSVIKVQGLVQEYNSRKQLRIERMRAALPQDEVDMAQLVACAPEKPEVMRKDIEDTIDTFQSEGLKKIVREMLRLTGDKLEWFPAAQRLHHAERSGLLHHTTSMLNLARHVVAAYPFLNAELLYAGVILHDLCKTTEMISDETGSVSDYSADGLLIGHLVRGVAPVSYTHLRAHETSAHLV
;
A
#
# COMPACT_ATOMS: atom_id res chain seq x y z
N MET A 1 -9.40 11.39 17.27
CA MET A 1 -10.89 11.32 17.09
C MET A 1 -11.13 10.71 15.73
N THR A 2 -11.88 9.63 15.64
CA THR A 2 -12.19 8.91 14.41
C THR A 2 -13.56 9.28 13.86
N VAL A 3 -13.82 8.97 12.58
CA VAL A 3 -15.09 9.32 11.91
C VAL A 3 -16.30 8.80 12.69
N ASN A 4 -16.26 7.56 13.19
CA ASN A 4 -17.36 6.99 13.96
C ASN A 4 -17.60 7.65 15.34
N GLN A 5 -16.59 8.37 15.86
CA GLN A 5 -16.68 9.09 17.13
C GLN A 5 -17.11 10.54 16.97
N LEU A 6 -17.29 11.02 15.75
CA LEU A 6 -17.71 12.39 15.50
C LEU A 6 -19.15 12.62 15.97
N GLU A 7 -19.36 13.65 16.78
CA GLU A 7 -20.67 14.08 17.25
C GLU A 7 -21.08 15.38 16.59
N THR A 8 -22.39 15.63 16.50
CA THR A 8 -22.93 16.89 15.99
C THR A 8 -22.41 18.06 16.82
N ASN A 9 -21.99 19.14 16.17
CA ASN A 9 -21.35 20.34 16.73
C ASN A 9 -19.91 20.11 17.24
N ALA A 10 -19.32 18.94 17.04
CA ALA A 10 -17.89 18.74 17.33
C ALA A 10 -17.02 19.42 16.25
N ARG A 11 -15.92 20.03 16.68
CA ARG A 11 -14.85 20.48 15.78
C ARG A 11 -13.90 19.33 15.48
N PHE A 12 -13.61 19.13 14.22
CA PHE A 12 -12.62 18.14 13.74
C PHE A 12 -11.41 18.86 13.18
N VAL A 13 -10.23 18.38 13.56
CA VAL A 13 -8.93 18.71 12.93
C VAL A 13 -8.15 17.42 12.80
N GLY A 14 -7.82 17.02 11.58
CA GLY A 14 -7.09 15.77 11.37
C GLY A 14 -6.87 15.45 9.90
N PHE A 15 -6.31 14.25 9.67
CA PHE A 15 -6.12 13.71 8.33
C PHE A 15 -7.23 12.74 7.99
N LEU A 16 -7.73 12.81 6.76
CA LEU A 16 -8.73 11.89 6.22
C LEU A 16 -8.34 11.50 4.78
N LEU A 17 -8.74 10.29 4.39
CA LEU A 17 -8.59 9.77 3.04
C LEU A 17 -9.72 10.26 2.15
N VAL A 18 -9.41 10.70 0.94
CA VAL A 18 -10.39 11.10 -0.07
C VAL A 18 -10.95 9.86 -0.77
N ARG A 19 -12.23 9.55 -0.54
CA ARG A 19 -12.97 8.51 -1.27
C ARG A 19 -13.54 9.04 -2.58
N SER A 20 -14.06 10.26 -2.54
CA SER A 20 -14.52 11.00 -3.72
C SER A 20 -14.44 12.50 -3.48
N ALA A 21 -14.29 13.28 -4.55
CA ALA A 21 -14.33 14.74 -4.52
C ALA A 21 -14.89 15.27 -5.84
N ASP A 22 -16.03 15.95 -5.78
CA ASP A 22 -16.75 16.47 -6.93
C ASP A 22 -16.97 17.98 -6.77
N ALA A 23 -16.58 18.74 -7.79
CA ALA A 23 -16.96 20.16 -7.87
C ALA A 23 -18.44 20.26 -8.27
N ARG A 24 -19.23 20.97 -7.47
CA ARG A 24 -20.67 21.17 -7.68
C ARG A 24 -21.03 22.64 -7.57
N THR A 25 -22.23 22.96 -8.05
CA THR A 25 -22.82 24.31 -7.98
C THR A 25 -24.11 24.24 -7.17
N ASP A 26 -24.30 25.16 -6.25
CA ASP A 26 -25.50 25.27 -5.46
C ASP A 26 -26.64 25.93 -6.26
N LYS A 27 -27.83 26.02 -5.67
CA LYS A 27 -29.02 26.64 -6.29
C LYS A 27 -28.87 28.14 -6.59
N LYS A 28 -27.87 28.79 -6.01
CA LYS A 28 -27.55 30.22 -6.19
C LYS A 28 -26.41 30.46 -7.17
N GLY A 29 -25.84 29.39 -7.76
CA GLY A 29 -24.72 29.46 -8.69
C GLY A 29 -23.36 29.49 -8.03
N ALA A 30 -23.25 29.36 -6.71
CA ALA A 30 -21.94 29.28 -6.02
C ALA A 30 -21.33 27.88 -6.11
N SER A 31 -20.05 27.82 -6.47
CA SER A 31 -19.31 26.58 -6.56
C SER A 31 -18.88 26.08 -5.17
N TYR A 32 -18.90 24.78 -4.96
CA TYR A 32 -18.42 24.12 -3.73
C TYR A 32 -17.88 22.74 -4.05
N LEU A 33 -17.08 22.15 -3.14
CA LEU A 33 -16.71 20.75 -3.21
C LEU A 33 -17.64 19.88 -2.37
N ASP A 34 -18.12 18.81 -2.98
CA ASP A 34 -18.80 17.69 -2.35
C ASP A 34 -17.80 16.53 -2.22
N LEU A 35 -17.41 16.20 -0.98
CA LEU A 35 -16.40 15.17 -0.74
C LEU A 35 -17.01 14.06 0.12
N THR A 36 -16.52 12.85 -0.11
CA THR A 36 -16.63 11.75 0.85
C THR A 36 -15.23 11.49 1.37
N LEU A 37 -15.04 11.72 2.66
CA LEU A 37 -13.77 11.50 3.35
C LEU A 37 -13.91 10.33 4.31
N ALA A 38 -12.82 9.61 4.53
CA ALA A 38 -12.80 8.39 5.33
C ALA A 38 -11.60 8.30 6.28
N ASP A 39 -11.80 7.52 7.33
CA ASP A 39 -10.74 6.87 8.09
C ASP A 39 -11.02 5.36 8.17
N LYS A 40 -10.22 4.60 8.92
CA LYS A 40 -10.43 3.15 9.10
C LYS A 40 -11.77 2.77 9.75
N THR A 41 -12.49 3.73 10.34
CA THR A 41 -13.73 3.48 11.09
C THR A 41 -14.98 3.75 10.29
N GLY A 42 -14.89 4.50 9.19
CA GLY A 42 -16.02 4.80 8.32
C GLY A 42 -15.81 6.02 7.44
N ASP A 43 -16.89 6.41 6.77
CA ASP A 43 -16.92 7.52 5.83
C ASP A 43 -17.80 8.65 6.39
N ILE A 44 -17.48 9.88 6.01
CA ILE A 44 -18.29 11.07 6.29
C ILE A 44 -18.42 11.93 5.04
N ASN A 45 -19.65 12.35 4.74
CA ASN A 45 -19.86 13.35 3.69
C ASN A 45 -19.39 14.72 4.17
N CYS A 46 -18.73 15.45 3.30
CA CYS A 46 -18.11 16.73 3.61
C CYS A 46 -18.51 17.77 2.57
N LYS A 47 -18.67 19.02 3.00
CA LYS A 47 -18.91 20.16 2.12
C LYS A 47 -17.87 21.24 2.40
N TYR A 48 -17.22 21.70 1.34
CA TYR A 48 -16.31 22.84 1.39
C TYR A 48 -16.89 23.98 0.55
N TRP A 49 -17.57 24.90 1.22
CA TRP A 49 -18.32 25.99 0.59
C TRP A 49 -17.43 27.14 0.11
N ASP A 50 -16.25 27.32 0.73
CA ASP A 50 -15.30 28.37 0.37
C ASP A 50 -14.35 27.97 -0.77
N TRP A 51 -14.69 26.86 -1.47
CA TRP A 51 -13.92 26.41 -2.64
C TRP A 51 -14.25 27.27 -3.86
N ASN A 52 -13.22 27.57 -4.65
CA ASN A 52 -13.38 28.22 -5.94
C ASN A 52 -12.61 27.43 -7.03
N GLN A 53 -12.94 27.69 -8.29
CA GLN A 53 -12.40 26.96 -9.44
C GLN A 53 -10.87 27.12 -9.66
N LEU A 54 -10.20 28.02 -8.92
CA LEU A 54 -8.75 28.17 -8.95
C LEU A 54 -8.04 27.22 -7.97
N MET A 55 -8.80 26.57 -7.08
CA MET A 55 -8.28 25.59 -6.13
C MET A 55 -8.35 24.18 -6.73
N ASP A 56 -7.31 23.39 -6.48
CA ASP A 56 -7.27 21.99 -6.90
C ASP A 56 -8.38 21.16 -6.23
N VAL A 57 -8.95 20.25 -7.00
CA VAL A 57 -9.82 19.20 -6.47
C VAL A 57 -8.95 18.06 -5.96
N PRO A 58 -9.07 17.64 -4.69
CA PRO A 58 -8.29 16.53 -4.15
C PRO A 58 -8.54 15.24 -4.94
N LYS A 59 -7.47 14.51 -5.23
CA LYS A 59 -7.57 13.24 -5.95
C LYS A 59 -8.10 12.14 -5.04
N GLN A 60 -8.91 11.24 -5.59
CA GLN A 60 -9.29 10.00 -4.91
C GLN A 60 -8.02 9.23 -4.48
N GLY A 61 -8.04 8.63 -3.29
CA GLY A 61 -6.88 7.94 -2.71
C GLY A 61 -5.85 8.86 -2.05
N SER A 62 -5.95 10.19 -2.21
CA SER A 62 -5.05 11.11 -1.53
C SER A 62 -5.47 11.36 -0.07
N VAL A 63 -4.50 11.73 0.76
CA VAL A 63 -4.73 12.13 2.15
C VAL A 63 -4.74 13.66 2.23
N ILE A 64 -5.74 14.20 2.89
CA ILE A 64 -5.85 15.64 3.13
C ILE A 64 -5.97 15.95 4.62
N LYS A 65 -5.38 17.04 5.05
CA LYS A 65 -5.63 17.63 6.37
C LYS A 65 -6.84 18.52 6.28
N VAL A 66 -7.83 18.28 7.14
CA VAL A 66 -9.07 19.06 7.18
C VAL A 66 -9.32 19.63 8.56
N GLN A 67 -9.90 20.81 8.59
CA GLN A 67 -10.50 21.45 9.76
C GLN A 67 -11.93 21.79 9.43
N GLY A 68 -12.86 21.47 10.33
CA GLY A 68 -14.28 21.75 10.10
C GLY A 68 -15.15 21.48 11.32
N LEU A 69 -16.44 21.71 11.12
CA LEU A 69 -17.49 21.53 12.11
C LEU A 69 -18.43 20.42 11.64
N VAL A 70 -18.69 19.45 12.51
CA VAL A 70 -19.70 18.41 12.24
C VAL A 70 -21.08 18.99 12.42
N GLN A 71 -21.92 18.89 11.40
CA GLN A 71 -23.30 19.34 11.38
C GLN A 71 -24.23 18.17 11.09
N GLU A 72 -25.48 18.31 11.41
CA GLU A 72 -26.51 17.37 10.99
C GLU A 72 -27.28 17.96 9.81
N TYR A 73 -27.41 17.19 8.74
CA TYR A 73 -28.20 17.52 7.57
C TYR A 73 -29.01 16.30 7.12
N ASN A 74 -30.33 16.41 7.04
CA ASN A 74 -31.26 15.32 6.72
C ASN A 74 -30.98 14.06 7.58
N SER A 75 -30.85 14.24 8.89
CA SER A 75 -30.58 13.17 9.87
C SER A 75 -29.29 12.38 9.63
N ARG A 76 -28.33 12.98 8.90
CA ARG A 76 -27.00 12.42 8.70
C ARG A 76 -25.94 13.42 9.13
N LYS A 77 -24.87 12.90 9.75
CA LYS A 77 -23.71 13.72 10.10
C LYS A 77 -22.97 14.11 8.81
N GLN A 78 -22.60 15.37 8.73
CA GLN A 78 -21.85 15.96 7.62
C GLN A 78 -20.78 16.88 8.18
N LEU A 79 -19.56 16.83 7.63
CA LEU A 79 -18.48 17.75 8.00
C LEU A 79 -18.53 18.98 7.09
N ARG A 80 -18.83 20.15 7.67
CA ARG A 80 -18.59 21.42 7.00
C ARG A 80 -17.14 21.78 7.14
N ILE A 81 -16.39 21.69 6.04
CA ILE A 81 -14.97 22.03 5.99
C ILE A 81 -14.83 23.55 6.04
N GLU A 82 -13.94 24.03 6.92
CA GLU A 82 -13.52 25.44 7.04
C GLU A 82 -12.17 25.63 6.35
N ARG A 83 -11.27 24.66 6.45
CA ARG A 83 -9.95 24.66 5.82
C ARG A 83 -9.55 23.26 5.41
N MET A 84 -8.87 23.15 4.28
CA MET A 84 -8.25 21.89 3.86
C MET A 84 -6.96 22.15 3.08
N ARG A 85 -6.07 21.16 3.09
CA ARG A 85 -4.87 21.08 2.26
C ARG A 85 -4.44 19.63 2.06
N ALA A 86 -3.65 19.38 1.03
CA ALA A 86 -2.98 18.08 0.88
C ALA A 86 -2.07 17.79 2.10
N ALA A 87 -1.93 16.52 2.43
CA ALA A 87 -0.91 16.08 3.37
C ALA A 87 0.48 16.31 2.77
N LEU A 88 1.42 16.73 3.60
CA LEU A 88 2.81 16.97 3.23
C LEU A 88 3.69 15.87 3.85
N PRO A 89 4.88 15.57 3.29
CA PRO A 89 5.77 14.56 3.85
C PRO A 89 6.11 14.78 5.34
N GLN A 90 6.22 16.04 5.77
CA GLN A 90 6.50 16.40 7.17
C GLN A 90 5.30 16.26 8.13
N ASP A 91 4.12 15.92 7.63
CA ASP A 91 2.93 15.75 8.50
C ASP A 91 2.94 14.43 9.28
N GLU A 92 3.83 13.48 8.94
CA GLU A 92 3.97 12.17 9.60
C GLU A 92 2.60 11.48 9.79
N VAL A 93 1.84 11.37 8.70
CA VAL A 93 0.49 10.80 8.74
C VAL A 93 0.51 9.33 9.16
N ASP A 94 -0.18 8.98 10.24
CA ASP A 94 -0.38 7.59 10.63
C ASP A 94 -1.41 6.91 9.71
N MET A 95 -0.92 6.23 8.67
CA MET A 95 -1.75 5.53 7.70
C MET A 95 -2.62 4.44 8.32
N ALA A 96 -2.20 3.84 9.46
CA ALA A 96 -2.99 2.83 10.17
C ALA A 96 -4.27 3.40 10.81
N GLN A 97 -4.42 4.70 10.88
CA GLN A 97 -5.69 5.34 11.27
C GLN A 97 -6.63 5.56 10.08
N LEU A 98 -6.11 5.55 8.85
CA LEU A 98 -6.85 5.89 7.64
C LEU A 98 -7.29 4.66 6.84
N VAL A 99 -6.44 3.62 6.77
CA VAL A 99 -6.68 2.40 6.00
C VAL A 99 -6.31 1.16 6.80
N ALA A 100 -6.77 -0.01 6.35
CA ALA A 100 -6.27 -1.28 6.88
C ALA A 100 -4.77 -1.42 6.52
N CYS A 101 -3.96 -1.76 7.51
CA CYS A 101 -2.53 -1.97 7.36
C CYS A 101 -2.13 -3.31 7.94
N ALA A 102 -1.02 -3.86 7.45
CA ALA A 102 -0.35 -4.99 8.09
C ALA A 102 -0.13 -4.73 9.59
N PRO A 103 -0.18 -5.76 10.44
CA PRO A 103 -0.05 -5.61 11.90
C PRO A 103 1.36 -5.17 12.33
N GLU A 104 2.38 -5.49 11.53
CA GLU A 104 3.75 -5.08 11.77
C GLU A 104 4.17 -3.94 10.84
N LYS A 105 5.14 -3.14 11.28
CA LYS A 105 5.70 -2.06 10.47
C LYS A 105 6.48 -2.61 9.28
N PRO A 106 6.40 -1.97 8.10
CA PRO A 106 7.11 -2.40 6.90
C PRO A 106 8.62 -2.61 7.12
N GLU A 107 9.26 -1.72 7.90
CA GLU A 107 10.71 -1.78 8.17
C GLU A 107 11.08 -3.05 8.94
N VAL A 108 10.23 -3.50 9.87
CA VAL A 108 10.44 -4.73 10.65
C VAL A 108 10.32 -5.95 9.74
N MET A 109 9.26 -6.00 8.93
CA MET A 109 9.03 -7.09 7.99
C MET A 109 10.12 -7.17 6.93
N ARG A 110 10.55 -6.02 6.40
CA ARG A 110 11.66 -5.96 5.44
C ARG A 110 12.96 -6.45 6.05
N LYS A 111 13.24 -6.05 7.28
CA LYS A 111 14.42 -6.53 8.00
C LYS A 111 14.41 -8.05 8.19
N ASP A 112 13.29 -8.66 8.51
CA ASP A 112 13.16 -10.12 8.62
C ASP A 112 13.50 -10.84 7.31
N ILE A 113 13.06 -10.28 6.17
CA ILE A 113 13.41 -10.79 4.84
C ILE A 113 14.92 -10.67 4.59
N GLU A 114 15.54 -9.51 4.85
CA GLU A 114 16.98 -9.29 4.66
C GLU A 114 17.82 -10.19 5.59
N ASP A 115 17.44 -10.29 6.86
CA ASP A 115 18.10 -11.17 7.83
C ASP A 115 18.03 -12.65 7.35
N THR A 116 16.92 -13.05 6.72
CA THR A 116 16.77 -14.39 6.13
C THR A 116 17.73 -14.59 4.94
N ILE A 117 17.82 -13.62 4.03
CA ILE A 117 18.73 -13.66 2.87
C ILE A 117 20.19 -13.74 3.34
N ASP A 118 20.53 -13.05 4.43
CA ASP A 118 21.89 -13.06 4.99
C ASP A 118 22.34 -14.45 5.45
N THR A 119 21.40 -15.33 5.79
CA THR A 119 21.72 -16.73 6.16
C THR A 119 22.11 -17.61 4.98
N PHE A 120 21.84 -17.21 3.74
CA PHE A 120 22.15 -18.03 2.55
C PHE A 120 23.65 -18.24 2.41
N GLN A 121 24.06 -19.41 1.95
CA GLN A 121 25.46 -19.73 1.62
C GLN A 121 25.73 -19.46 0.13
N SER A 122 24.71 -19.58 -0.71
CA SER A 122 24.81 -19.34 -2.15
C SER A 122 24.82 -17.84 -2.46
N GLU A 123 25.99 -17.30 -2.80
CA GLU A 123 26.13 -15.90 -3.23
C GLU A 123 25.32 -15.58 -4.50
N GLY A 124 25.19 -16.55 -5.41
CA GLY A 124 24.37 -16.41 -6.60
C GLY A 124 22.88 -16.21 -6.24
N LEU A 125 22.38 -17.00 -5.30
CA LEU A 125 20.98 -16.92 -4.85
C LEU A 125 20.73 -15.60 -4.08
N LYS A 126 21.68 -15.18 -3.21
CA LYS A 126 21.62 -13.85 -2.56
C LYS A 126 21.48 -12.72 -3.57
N LYS A 127 22.33 -12.72 -4.59
CA LYS A 127 22.32 -11.68 -5.65
C LYS A 127 20.97 -11.64 -6.37
N ILE A 128 20.42 -12.80 -6.74
CA ILE A 128 19.14 -12.90 -7.43
C ILE A 128 18.03 -12.30 -6.57
N VAL A 129 17.91 -12.76 -5.32
CA VAL A 129 16.83 -12.33 -4.43
C VAL A 129 16.91 -10.82 -4.12
N ARG A 130 18.13 -10.32 -3.80
CA ARG A 130 18.33 -8.88 -3.55
C ARG A 130 18.04 -8.02 -4.76
N GLU A 131 18.46 -8.46 -5.96
CA GLU A 131 18.17 -7.71 -7.18
C GLU A 131 16.67 -7.66 -7.47
N MET A 132 15.95 -8.74 -7.25
CA MET A 132 14.49 -8.76 -7.39
C MET A 132 13.79 -7.81 -6.39
N LEU A 133 14.24 -7.79 -5.14
CA LEU A 133 13.75 -6.83 -4.14
C LEU A 133 14.06 -5.39 -4.55
N ARG A 134 15.26 -5.13 -5.08
CA ARG A 134 15.65 -3.82 -5.59
C ARG A 134 14.79 -3.37 -6.77
N LEU A 135 14.45 -4.27 -7.69
CA LEU A 135 13.56 -3.99 -8.83
C LEU A 135 12.12 -3.70 -8.40
N THR A 136 11.67 -4.29 -7.31
CA THR A 136 10.35 -4.00 -6.72
C THR A 136 10.31 -2.58 -6.12
N GLY A 137 11.44 -2.10 -5.59
CA GLY A 137 11.63 -0.75 -5.06
C GLY A 137 10.74 -0.45 -3.86
N ASP A 138 10.38 0.83 -3.71
CA ASP A 138 9.60 1.33 -2.57
C ASP A 138 8.15 0.82 -2.56
N LYS A 139 7.67 0.27 -3.68
CA LYS A 139 6.32 -0.33 -3.74
C LYS A 139 6.12 -1.42 -2.70
N LEU A 140 7.17 -2.18 -2.40
CA LEU A 140 7.09 -3.27 -1.43
C LEU A 140 6.61 -2.80 -0.04
N GLU A 141 6.92 -1.55 0.34
CA GLU A 141 6.59 -0.98 1.64
C GLU A 141 5.07 -0.80 1.87
N TRP A 142 4.30 -0.66 0.81
CA TRP A 142 2.88 -0.36 0.91
C TRP A 142 1.98 -1.26 0.06
N PHE A 143 2.54 -2.09 -0.82
CA PHE A 143 1.77 -2.87 -1.79
C PHE A 143 0.94 -3.97 -1.11
N PRO A 144 -0.34 -4.16 -1.50
CA PRO A 144 -1.18 -5.23 -0.98
C PRO A 144 -0.82 -6.57 -1.62
N ALA A 145 -1.11 -7.69 -0.94
CA ALA A 145 -0.93 -9.02 -1.51
C ALA A 145 -2.07 -9.45 -2.43
N ALA A 146 -3.24 -8.84 -2.31
CA ALA A 146 -4.43 -9.18 -3.09
C ALA A 146 -5.39 -7.99 -3.18
N GLN A 147 -6.33 -8.05 -4.13
CA GLN A 147 -7.39 -7.05 -4.24
C GLN A 147 -8.44 -7.15 -3.14
N ARG A 148 -8.84 -8.35 -2.73
CA ARG A 148 -9.99 -8.59 -1.82
C ARG A 148 -9.81 -9.73 -0.82
N LEU A 149 -8.83 -10.59 -1.00
CA LEU A 149 -8.63 -11.77 -0.16
C LEU A 149 -7.68 -11.46 1.02
N HIS A 150 -6.96 -12.49 1.50
CA HIS A 150 -6.01 -12.32 2.60
C HIS A 150 -4.92 -11.28 2.26
N HIS A 151 -4.55 -10.49 3.25
CA HIS A 151 -3.56 -9.41 3.14
C HIS A 151 -3.89 -8.36 2.05
N ALA A 152 -5.19 -8.10 1.79
CA ALA A 152 -5.67 -7.01 0.95
C ALA A 152 -5.65 -5.70 1.76
N GLU A 153 -4.48 -5.28 2.17
CA GLU A 153 -4.20 -4.18 3.09
C GLU A 153 -2.89 -3.51 2.71
N ARG A 154 -2.64 -2.32 3.23
CA ARG A 154 -1.37 -1.63 3.06
C ARG A 154 -0.23 -2.45 3.68
N SER A 155 0.88 -2.61 2.94
CA SER A 155 2.00 -3.50 3.30
C SER A 155 1.64 -5.00 3.35
N GLY A 156 0.51 -5.37 2.74
CA GLY A 156 0.00 -6.74 2.74
C GLY A 156 0.93 -7.74 2.04
N LEU A 157 1.67 -7.30 1.01
CA LEU A 157 2.64 -8.16 0.32
C LEU A 157 3.83 -8.52 1.22
N LEU A 158 4.35 -7.58 2.00
CA LEU A 158 5.35 -7.85 3.03
C LEU A 158 4.80 -8.79 4.10
N HIS A 159 3.59 -8.52 4.60
CA HIS A 159 2.94 -9.34 5.61
C HIS A 159 2.73 -10.78 5.13
N HIS A 160 2.29 -10.96 3.88
CA HIS A 160 2.17 -12.27 3.25
C HIS A 160 3.52 -12.99 3.19
N THR A 161 4.55 -12.32 2.67
CA THR A 161 5.88 -12.89 2.51
C THR A 161 6.50 -13.31 3.85
N THR A 162 6.45 -12.46 4.87
CA THR A 162 7.00 -12.79 6.20
C THR A 162 6.21 -13.89 6.91
N SER A 163 4.88 -13.91 6.76
CA SER A 163 4.04 -15.02 7.26
C SER A 163 4.42 -16.36 6.61
N MET A 164 4.62 -16.34 5.29
CA MET A 164 5.09 -17.51 4.53
C MET A 164 6.51 -17.94 4.92
N LEU A 165 7.43 -16.98 5.15
CA LEU A 165 8.79 -17.28 5.64
C LEU A 165 8.76 -17.92 7.02
N ASN A 166 7.91 -17.43 7.91
CA ASN A 166 7.75 -18.02 9.23
C ASN A 166 7.27 -19.48 9.14
N LEU A 167 6.28 -19.74 8.28
CA LEU A 167 5.83 -21.11 8.02
C LEU A 167 6.96 -21.97 7.41
N ALA A 168 7.71 -21.43 6.44
CA ALA A 168 8.81 -22.14 5.78
C ALA A 168 9.92 -22.53 6.77
N ARG A 169 10.23 -21.71 7.76
CA ARG A 169 11.17 -22.04 8.85
C ARG A 169 10.74 -23.28 9.64
N HIS A 170 9.43 -23.38 9.95
CA HIS A 170 8.87 -24.57 10.61
C HIS A 170 8.90 -25.81 9.72
N VAL A 171 8.65 -25.65 8.41
CA VAL A 171 8.76 -26.75 7.44
C VAL A 171 10.19 -27.27 7.35
N VAL A 172 11.20 -26.38 7.24
CA VAL A 172 12.61 -26.78 7.22
C VAL A 172 12.99 -27.51 8.52
N ALA A 173 12.54 -27.01 9.67
CA ALA A 173 12.81 -27.67 10.96
C ALA A 173 12.20 -29.08 11.03
N ALA A 174 11.01 -29.29 10.46
CA ALA A 174 10.35 -30.60 10.41
C ALA A 174 10.96 -31.54 9.36
N TYR A 175 11.54 -31.00 8.28
CA TYR A 175 12.08 -31.75 7.13
C TYR A 175 13.51 -31.31 6.81
N PRO A 176 14.53 -31.75 7.60
CA PRO A 176 15.93 -31.28 7.46
C PRO A 176 16.62 -31.63 6.13
N PHE A 177 16.02 -32.49 5.32
CA PHE A 177 16.52 -32.82 3.99
C PHE A 177 16.21 -31.77 2.93
N LEU A 178 15.36 -30.79 3.23
CA LEU A 178 15.03 -29.72 2.30
C LEU A 178 16.17 -28.70 2.21
N ASN A 179 16.35 -28.16 1.02
CA ASN A 179 17.23 -27.01 0.83
C ASN A 179 16.52 -25.74 1.34
N ALA A 180 16.91 -25.30 2.54
CA ALA A 180 16.29 -24.15 3.21
C ALA A 180 16.41 -22.86 2.40
N GLU A 181 17.60 -22.59 1.81
CA GLU A 181 17.84 -21.38 1.04
C GLU A 181 16.94 -21.30 -0.20
N LEU A 182 16.80 -22.43 -0.90
CA LEU A 182 15.93 -22.49 -2.10
C LEU A 182 14.46 -22.30 -1.73
N LEU A 183 14.01 -22.88 -0.59
CA LEU A 183 12.65 -22.71 -0.11
C LEU A 183 12.39 -21.25 0.28
N TYR A 184 13.30 -20.63 1.05
CA TYR A 184 13.14 -19.23 1.47
C TYR A 184 13.21 -18.28 0.27
N ALA A 185 14.13 -18.49 -0.67
CA ALA A 185 14.21 -17.72 -1.90
C ALA A 185 12.91 -17.84 -2.71
N GLY A 186 12.36 -19.04 -2.86
CA GLY A 186 11.07 -19.26 -3.52
C GLY A 186 9.94 -18.50 -2.85
N VAL A 187 9.88 -18.53 -1.51
CA VAL A 187 8.88 -17.76 -0.73
C VAL A 187 9.03 -16.26 -0.93
N ILE A 188 10.27 -15.73 -0.96
CA ILE A 188 10.47 -14.27 -1.15
C ILE A 188 10.09 -13.85 -2.57
N LEU A 189 10.43 -14.66 -3.57
CA LEU A 189 10.32 -14.28 -4.98
C LEU A 189 8.91 -14.46 -5.57
N HIS A 190 8.13 -15.43 -5.09
CA HIS A 190 6.93 -15.93 -5.80
C HIS A 190 5.91 -14.82 -6.13
N ASP A 191 5.75 -13.85 -5.27
CA ASP A 191 4.70 -12.83 -5.35
C ASP A 191 5.21 -11.40 -5.65
N LEU A 192 6.53 -11.17 -5.76
CA LEU A 192 7.07 -9.81 -5.96
C LEU A 192 6.51 -9.12 -7.22
N CYS A 193 6.25 -9.90 -8.27
CA CYS A 193 5.71 -9.37 -9.52
C CYS A 193 4.22 -8.99 -9.46
N LYS A 194 3.52 -9.20 -8.33
CA LYS A 194 2.21 -8.60 -8.08
C LYS A 194 2.25 -7.07 -8.14
N THR A 195 3.40 -6.47 -7.85
CA THR A 195 3.62 -5.02 -7.97
C THR A 195 3.56 -4.47 -9.40
N THR A 196 3.60 -5.35 -10.39
CA THR A 196 3.38 -5.04 -11.82
C THR A 196 2.06 -5.60 -12.34
N GLU A 197 1.51 -6.62 -11.69
CA GLU A 197 0.24 -7.25 -12.05
C GLU A 197 -0.96 -6.39 -11.67
N MET A 198 -0.95 -5.82 -10.46
CA MET A 198 -2.05 -5.03 -9.94
C MET A 198 -1.73 -3.52 -9.99
N ILE A 199 -2.77 -2.71 -10.20
CA ILE A 199 -2.71 -1.25 -10.11
C ILE A 199 -3.19 -0.85 -8.72
N SER A 200 -2.26 -0.39 -7.89
CA SER A 200 -2.53 0.02 -6.51
C SER A 200 -1.92 1.39 -6.23
N ASP A 201 -2.51 2.11 -5.30
CA ASP A 201 -1.98 3.35 -4.73
C ASP A 201 -1.32 3.09 -3.38
N GLU A 202 -0.69 4.11 -2.79
CA GLU A 202 0.01 4.02 -1.52
C GLU A 202 -0.88 3.71 -0.31
N THR A 203 -2.21 3.73 -0.48
CA THR A 203 -3.15 3.31 0.55
C THR A 203 -3.27 1.79 0.66
N GLY A 204 -2.68 1.05 -0.30
CA GLY A 204 -2.84 -0.40 -0.41
C GLY A 204 -4.17 -0.82 -1.06
N SER A 205 -4.85 0.12 -1.72
CA SER A 205 -6.09 -0.17 -2.43
C SER A 205 -5.79 -0.54 -3.88
N VAL A 206 -6.25 -1.71 -4.31
CA VAL A 206 -6.15 -2.16 -5.71
C VAL A 206 -7.35 -1.67 -6.49
N SER A 207 -7.11 -0.84 -7.49
CA SER A 207 -8.16 -0.33 -8.38
C SER A 207 -8.46 -1.27 -9.55
N ASP A 208 -7.44 -1.90 -10.13
CA ASP A 208 -7.56 -2.75 -11.31
C ASP A 208 -6.34 -3.66 -11.48
N TYR A 209 -6.34 -4.48 -12.53
CA TYR A 209 -5.20 -5.25 -13.00
C TYR A 209 -4.59 -4.58 -14.24
N SER A 210 -3.26 -4.64 -14.34
CA SER A 210 -2.56 -4.19 -15.55
C SER A 210 -2.84 -5.13 -16.74
N ALA A 211 -2.60 -4.68 -17.96
CA ALA A 211 -2.70 -5.56 -19.14
C ALA A 211 -1.79 -6.79 -19.02
N ASP A 212 -0.56 -6.61 -18.52
CA ASP A 212 0.37 -7.71 -18.24
C ASP A 212 -0.21 -8.66 -17.18
N GLY A 213 -0.84 -8.12 -16.14
CA GLY A 213 -1.47 -8.89 -15.08
C GLY A 213 -2.60 -9.78 -15.59
N LEU A 214 -3.46 -9.24 -16.45
CA LEU A 214 -4.58 -9.97 -17.05
C LEU A 214 -4.15 -11.05 -18.06
N LEU A 215 -3.07 -10.81 -18.81
CA LEU A 215 -2.64 -11.69 -19.88
C LEU A 215 -1.61 -12.74 -19.45
N ILE A 216 -0.70 -12.40 -18.55
CA ILE A 216 0.48 -13.21 -18.19
C ILE A 216 0.43 -13.67 -16.72
N GLY A 217 0.02 -12.77 -15.82
CA GLY A 217 0.03 -13.00 -14.37
C GLY A 217 1.43 -12.90 -13.74
N HIS A 218 1.47 -12.70 -12.42
CA HIS A 218 2.71 -12.43 -11.68
C HIS A 218 3.70 -13.60 -11.67
N LEU A 219 3.22 -14.85 -11.65
CA LEU A 219 4.10 -16.03 -11.60
C LEU A 219 4.95 -16.14 -12.86
N VAL A 220 4.32 -16.08 -14.04
CA VAL A 220 5.03 -16.17 -15.32
C VAL A 220 5.87 -14.92 -15.55
N ARG A 221 5.34 -13.74 -15.19
CA ARG A 221 6.07 -12.47 -15.28
C ARG A 221 7.34 -12.47 -14.43
N GLY A 222 7.35 -13.15 -13.28
CA GLY A 222 8.51 -13.29 -12.40
C GLY A 222 9.67 -14.09 -13.00
N VAL A 223 9.40 -14.99 -13.93
CA VAL A 223 10.44 -15.83 -14.52
C VAL A 223 11.48 -15.02 -15.32
N ALA A 224 11.04 -14.04 -16.09
CA ALA A 224 11.93 -13.26 -16.96
C ALA A 224 13.01 -12.47 -16.18
N PRO A 225 12.68 -11.63 -15.17
CA PRO A 225 13.69 -10.91 -14.42
C PRO A 225 14.59 -11.83 -13.60
N VAL A 226 14.08 -12.93 -13.04
CA VAL A 226 14.88 -13.93 -12.33
C VAL A 226 15.91 -14.57 -13.28
N SER A 227 15.48 -14.99 -14.48
CA SER A 227 16.37 -15.58 -15.48
C SER A 227 17.44 -14.60 -15.95
N TYR A 228 17.07 -13.34 -16.20
CA TYR A 228 18.02 -12.29 -16.60
C TYR A 228 19.05 -12.00 -15.50
N THR A 229 18.63 -11.91 -14.25
CA THR A 229 19.51 -11.69 -13.09
C THR A 229 20.45 -12.86 -12.87
N HIS A 230 19.98 -14.09 -13.07
CA HIS A 230 20.79 -15.31 -12.97
C HIS A 230 21.91 -15.33 -14.03
N LEU A 231 21.62 -15.01 -15.28
CA LEU A 231 22.63 -14.93 -16.35
C LEU A 231 23.72 -13.90 -16.01
N ARG A 232 23.36 -12.70 -15.58
CA ARG A 232 24.33 -11.67 -15.19
C ARG A 232 25.16 -12.06 -13.95
N ALA A 233 24.60 -12.80 -13.01
CA ALA A 233 25.35 -13.28 -11.86
C ALA A 233 26.47 -14.27 -12.24
N HIS A 234 26.29 -15.04 -13.30
CA HIS A 234 27.31 -15.95 -13.85
C HIS A 234 28.37 -15.23 -14.71
N GLU A 235 27.97 -14.19 -15.49
CA GLU A 235 28.93 -13.41 -16.30
C GLU A 235 29.97 -12.69 -15.44
N THR A 236 29.59 -12.15 -14.26
CA THR A 236 30.53 -11.49 -13.36
C THR A 236 31.52 -12.45 -12.69
N SER A 237 31.20 -13.74 -12.63
CA SER A 237 32.14 -14.79 -12.10
C SER A 237 33.11 -15.27 -13.15
N ALA A 238 32.82 -15.15 -14.43
CA ALA A 238 33.67 -15.59 -15.54
C ALA A 238 34.82 -14.60 -15.90
N HIS A 239 34.76 -13.35 -15.39
CA HIS A 239 35.76 -12.31 -15.61
C HIS A 239 36.85 -12.21 -14.49
N LEU A 240 36.88 -13.15 -13.56
CA LEU A 240 37.82 -13.20 -12.45
C LEU A 240 38.82 -14.38 -12.55
N VAL A 241 39.08 -14.88 -13.78
CA VAL A 241 40.17 -15.84 -14.07
C VAL A 241 41.20 -15.18 -14.98
#